data_ebc00ce10efde893ef17615e22f6c40c
#
_entry.id   ebc00ce10efde893ef17615e22f6c40c
#
_cell.length_a   1.000
_cell.length_b   1.000
_cell.length_c   1.000
_cell.angle_alpha   90.00
_cell.angle_beta   90.00
_cell.angle_gamma   90.00
#
_symmetry.space_group_name_H-M   'P 1'
#
loop_
_entity.id
_entity.type
_entity.pdbx_description
1 polymer ?
#
loop_
_entity_poly.entity_id
_entity_poly.type
_entity_poly.pdbx_seq_one_letter_code
_entity_poly.pdbx_strand_id
1 'polypeptide(L)'
;MAEASPARRLLEQIERSSRNAEEPLGEFSDEAMSQLKAECAKLYSEVLRLMDGGDARVADLPDATKASLVVHHQRVLRNKECALFYLRERLEAVTRLRCGA
;
A
#
# COMPACT_ATOMS: atom_id res chain seq x y z
N MET A 1 11.91 -1.82 -18.45
CA MET A 1 11.51 -0.89 -17.39
C MET A 1 10.57 -1.55 -16.43
N ALA A 2 10.84 -1.41 -15.16
CA ALA A 2 9.94 -1.93 -14.14
C ALA A 2 8.68 -1.06 -14.08
N GLU A 3 7.53 -1.70 -14.00
CA GLU A 3 6.28 -0.97 -13.78
C GLU A 3 6.30 -0.32 -12.41
N ALA A 4 5.61 0.80 -12.28
CA ALA A 4 5.46 1.45 -10.99
C ALA A 4 4.74 0.51 -10.03
N SER A 5 5.13 0.52 -8.75
CA SER A 5 4.47 -0.29 -7.74
C SER A 5 3.00 0.13 -7.60
N PRO A 6 2.12 -0.77 -7.15
CA PRO A 6 0.71 -0.42 -6.94
C PRO A 6 0.53 0.77 -6.01
N ALA A 7 1.32 0.84 -4.93
CA ALA A 7 1.27 1.96 -3.99
C ALA A 7 1.61 3.26 -4.68
N ARG A 8 2.65 3.27 -5.50
CA ARG A 8 3.07 4.47 -6.23
C ARG A 8 2.00 4.93 -7.21
N ARG A 9 1.34 4.00 -7.89
CA ARG A 9 0.26 4.34 -8.82
C ARG A 9 -0.90 5.03 -8.10
N LEU A 10 -1.24 4.58 -6.90
CA LEU A 10 -2.27 5.21 -6.09
C LEU A 10 -1.88 6.64 -5.71
N LEU A 11 -0.64 6.83 -5.27
CA LEU A 11 -0.13 8.16 -4.90
C LEU A 11 -0.09 9.10 -6.10
N GLU A 12 0.33 8.61 -7.26
CA GLU A 12 0.35 9.42 -8.48
C GLU A 12 -1.05 9.86 -8.88
N GLN A 13 -2.05 9.02 -8.72
CA GLN A 13 -3.43 9.39 -9.00
C GLN A 13 -3.89 10.52 -8.09
N ILE A 14 -3.57 10.45 -6.80
CA ILE A 14 -3.92 11.50 -5.85
C ILE A 14 -3.20 12.81 -6.18
N GLU A 15 -1.92 12.76 -6.50
CA GLU A 15 -1.17 13.95 -6.91
C GLU A 15 -1.77 14.61 -8.12
N ARG A 16 -2.17 13.81 -9.10
CA ARG A 16 -2.77 14.32 -10.33
C ARG A 16 -4.10 15.01 -10.06
N SER A 17 -4.93 14.42 -9.21
CA SER A 17 -6.20 15.03 -8.79
C SER A 17 -5.99 16.31 -8.03
N SER A 18 -4.94 16.37 -7.22
CA SER A 18 -4.60 17.54 -6.42
C SER A 18 -4.13 18.73 -7.27
N ARG A 19 -3.39 18.43 -8.35
CA ARG A 19 -2.87 19.48 -9.24
C ARG A 19 -3.95 20.09 -10.12
N ASN A 20 -4.96 19.31 -10.48
CA ASN A 20 -6.04 19.75 -11.36
C ASN A 20 -7.35 19.80 -10.58
N ALA A 21 -7.55 20.92 -9.87
CA ALA A 21 -8.75 21.12 -9.06
C ALA A 21 -10.03 21.12 -9.91
N GLU A 22 -9.92 21.40 -11.20
CA GLU A 22 -11.06 21.45 -12.11
C GLU A 22 -11.37 20.08 -12.73
N GLU A 23 -10.43 19.15 -12.69
CA GLU A 23 -10.69 17.81 -13.22
C GLU A 23 -11.50 17.01 -12.21
N PRO A 24 -12.48 16.23 -12.70
CA PRO A 24 -13.20 15.35 -11.82
C PRO A 24 -12.26 14.29 -11.24
N LEU A 25 -12.58 13.86 -10.03
CA LEU A 25 -11.86 12.76 -9.40
C LEU A 25 -11.95 11.55 -10.31
N GLY A 26 -10.80 10.96 -10.66
CA GLY A 26 -10.76 9.78 -11.50
C GLY A 26 -11.46 8.58 -10.86
N GLU A 27 -11.69 7.55 -11.63
CA GLU A 27 -12.29 6.33 -11.13
C GLU A 27 -11.42 5.71 -10.04
N PHE A 28 -12.08 5.03 -9.10
CA PHE A 28 -11.36 4.29 -8.07
C PHE A 28 -10.47 3.24 -8.74
N SER A 29 -9.22 3.20 -8.32
CA SER A 29 -8.24 2.30 -8.92
C SER A 29 -8.33 0.90 -8.30
N ASP A 30 -9.35 0.14 -8.71
CA ASP A 30 -9.56 -1.23 -8.23
C ASP A 30 -8.40 -2.14 -8.55
N GLU A 31 -7.83 -1.99 -9.73
CA GLU A 31 -6.70 -2.82 -10.15
C GLU A 31 -5.48 -2.57 -9.26
N ALA A 32 -5.14 -1.31 -9.03
CA ALA A 32 -4.00 -0.97 -8.19
C ALA A 32 -4.22 -1.41 -6.74
N MET A 33 -5.45 -1.25 -6.23
CA MET A 33 -5.79 -1.70 -4.88
C MET A 33 -5.73 -3.21 -4.76
N SER A 34 -6.23 -3.95 -5.76
CA SER A 34 -6.15 -5.41 -5.76
C SER A 34 -4.71 -5.88 -5.82
N GLN A 35 -3.88 -5.24 -6.64
CA GLN A 35 -2.47 -5.57 -6.73
C GLN A 35 -1.73 -5.26 -5.43
N LEU A 36 -2.08 -4.18 -4.76
CA LEU A 36 -1.51 -3.82 -3.47
C LEU A 36 -1.87 -4.86 -2.40
N LYS A 37 -3.11 -5.30 -2.36
CA LYS A 37 -3.55 -6.36 -1.46
C LYS A 37 -2.81 -7.67 -1.73
N ALA A 38 -2.66 -8.02 -3.01
CA ALA A 38 -1.93 -9.22 -3.40
C ALA A 38 -0.46 -9.14 -2.99
N GLU A 39 0.15 -7.98 -3.15
CA GLU A 39 1.53 -7.75 -2.72
C GLU A 39 1.68 -7.89 -1.21
N CYS A 40 0.74 -7.33 -0.44
CA CYS A 40 0.74 -7.47 1.03
C CYS A 40 0.58 -8.94 1.45
N ALA A 41 -0.31 -9.67 0.78
CA ALA A 41 -0.49 -11.10 1.06
C ALA A 41 0.77 -11.89 0.78
N LYS A 42 1.45 -11.58 -0.33
CA LYS A 42 2.70 -12.22 -0.69
C LYS A 42 3.80 -11.93 0.33
N LEU A 43 3.92 -10.66 0.74
CA LEU A 43 4.90 -10.27 1.76
C LEU A 43 4.62 -10.95 3.10
N TYR A 44 3.35 -11.06 3.47
CA TYR A 44 2.95 -11.73 4.69
C TYR A 44 3.29 -13.23 4.65
N SER A 45 3.01 -13.88 3.51
CA SER A 45 3.37 -15.30 3.32
C SER A 45 4.88 -15.50 3.43
N GLU A 46 5.66 -14.57 2.89
CA GLU A 46 7.12 -14.64 2.98
C GLU A 46 7.60 -14.49 4.43
N VAL A 47 6.96 -13.60 5.20
CA VAL A 47 7.28 -13.46 6.63
C VAL A 47 7.00 -14.77 7.36
N LEU A 48 5.86 -15.41 7.10
CA LEU A 48 5.53 -16.70 7.72
C LEU A 48 6.54 -17.77 7.35
N ARG A 49 6.97 -17.80 6.07
CA ARG A 49 7.98 -18.76 5.61
C ARG A 49 9.30 -18.56 6.35
N LEU A 50 9.73 -17.30 6.50
CA LEU A 50 10.98 -16.97 7.21
C LEU A 50 10.91 -17.33 8.69
N MET A 51 9.73 -17.30 9.27
CA MET A 51 9.50 -17.67 10.67
C MET A 51 9.08 -19.13 10.85
N ASP A 52 9.33 -19.96 9.83
CA ASP A 52 9.05 -21.39 9.86
C ASP A 52 7.60 -21.69 10.26
N GLY A 53 6.67 -21.07 9.52
CA GLY A 53 5.24 -21.22 9.79
C GLY A 53 4.73 -20.51 11.03
N GLY A 54 5.56 -19.65 11.61
CA GLY A 54 5.22 -18.91 12.82
C GLY A 54 5.69 -19.59 14.11
N ASP A 55 6.36 -20.75 14.00
CA ASP A 55 6.83 -21.47 15.18
C ASP A 55 8.19 -20.98 15.70
N ALA A 56 8.96 -20.30 14.85
CA ALA A 56 10.27 -19.82 15.26
C ALA A 56 10.16 -18.53 16.05
N ARG A 57 11.02 -18.38 17.05
CA ARG A 57 11.13 -17.12 17.79
C ARG A 57 12.07 -16.19 17.02
N VAL A 58 11.70 -14.91 16.95
CA VAL A 58 12.51 -13.91 16.24
C VAL A 58 13.92 -13.86 16.83
N ALA A 59 14.06 -13.98 18.14
CA ALA A 59 15.35 -13.93 18.80
C ALA A 59 16.31 -15.03 18.35
N ASP A 60 15.76 -16.18 17.90
CA ASP A 60 16.55 -17.35 17.52
C ASP A 60 16.90 -17.37 16.04
N LEU A 61 16.45 -16.39 15.27
CA LEU A 61 16.68 -16.35 13.82
C LEU A 61 18.08 -15.77 13.52
N PRO A 62 18.69 -16.20 12.39
CA PRO A 62 19.91 -15.57 11.92
C PRO A 62 19.71 -14.08 11.67
N ASP A 63 20.77 -13.29 11.81
CA ASP A 63 20.71 -11.83 11.63
C ASP A 63 20.21 -11.43 10.25
N ALA A 64 20.63 -12.17 9.21
CA ALA A 64 20.17 -11.88 7.84
C ALA A 64 18.66 -12.09 7.72
N THR A 65 18.11 -13.11 8.38
CA THR A 65 16.68 -13.37 8.39
C THR A 65 15.93 -12.28 9.14
N LYS A 66 16.46 -11.84 10.28
CA LYS A 66 15.87 -10.72 11.04
C LYS A 66 15.81 -9.46 10.19
N ALA A 67 16.89 -9.15 9.45
CA ALA A 67 16.93 -7.99 8.57
C ALA A 67 15.86 -8.10 7.48
N SER A 68 15.70 -9.28 6.89
CA SER A 68 14.65 -9.52 5.89
C SER A 68 13.26 -9.31 6.45
N LEU A 69 13.01 -9.77 7.68
CA LEU A 69 11.72 -9.58 8.35
C LEU A 69 11.41 -8.10 8.55
N VAL A 70 12.41 -7.31 8.95
CA VAL A 70 12.23 -5.86 9.13
C VAL A 70 11.86 -5.20 7.81
N VAL A 71 12.56 -5.54 6.72
CA VAL A 71 12.27 -4.97 5.40
C VAL A 71 10.85 -5.33 4.95
N HIS A 72 10.46 -6.59 5.10
CA HIS A 72 9.12 -7.03 4.71
C HIS A 72 8.04 -6.32 5.53
N HIS A 73 8.26 -6.19 6.83
CA HIS A 73 7.32 -5.51 7.72
C HIS A 73 7.16 -4.03 7.32
N GLN A 74 8.26 -3.36 7.03
CA GLN A 74 8.23 -1.97 6.58
C GLN A 74 7.48 -1.81 5.26
N ARG A 75 7.65 -2.75 4.33
CA ARG A 75 6.93 -2.73 3.06
C ARG A 75 5.43 -2.87 3.26
N VAL A 76 5.02 -3.80 4.13
CA VAL A 76 3.60 -3.98 4.45
C VAL A 76 3.01 -2.71 5.05
N LEU A 77 3.70 -2.11 6.02
CA LEU A 77 3.25 -0.87 6.65
C LEU A 77 3.13 0.26 5.64
N ARG A 78 4.13 0.41 4.78
CA ARG A 78 4.11 1.44 3.74
C ARG A 78 2.93 1.26 2.80
N ASN A 79 2.68 0.03 2.36
CA ASN A 79 1.55 -0.26 1.48
C ASN A 79 0.22 0.06 2.16
N LYS A 80 0.08 -0.27 3.44
CA LYS A 80 -1.12 0.06 4.22
C LYS A 80 -1.31 1.57 4.33
N GLU A 81 -0.24 2.30 4.62
CA GLU A 81 -0.30 3.75 4.74
C GLU A 81 -0.69 4.40 3.42
N CYS A 82 -0.15 3.92 2.30
CA CYS A 82 -0.50 4.42 0.98
C CYS A 82 -1.97 4.16 0.66
N ALA A 83 -2.45 2.97 0.97
CA ALA A 83 -3.85 2.63 0.75
C ALA A 83 -4.80 3.49 1.57
N LEU A 84 -4.48 3.68 2.86
CA LEU A 84 -5.29 4.51 3.75
C LEU A 84 -5.27 5.98 3.31
N PHE A 85 -4.12 6.49 2.92
CA PHE A 85 -4.00 7.84 2.40
C PHE A 85 -4.85 8.02 1.15
N TYR A 86 -4.77 7.08 0.22
CA TYR A 86 -5.55 7.10 -1.01
C TYR A 86 -7.05 7.13 -0.73
N LEU A 87 -7.52 6.25 0.15
CA LEU A 87 -8.92 6.17 0.51
C LEU A 87 -9.40 7.45 1.19
N ARG A 88 -8.58 7.99 2.10
CA ARG A 88 -8.90 9.24 2.82
C ARG A 88 -9.03 10.41 1.86
N GLU A 89 -8.08 10.56 0.94
CA GLU A 89 -8.10 11.65 -0.02
C GLU A 89 -9.30 11.56 -0.95
N ARG A 90 -9.66 10.36 -1.38
CA ARG A 90 -10.84 10.16 -2.20
C ARG A 90 -12.12 10.49 -1.42
N LEU A 91 -12.19 10.05 -0.17
CA LEU A 91 -13.35 10.33 0.68
C LEU A 91 -13.51 11.83 0.89
N GLU A 92 -12.43 12.54 1.18
CA GLU A 92 -12.45 13.99 1.34
C GLU A 92 -12.90 14.69 0.07
N ALA A 93 -12.41 14.26 -1.09
CA ALA A 93 -12.80 14.85 -2.36
C ALA A 93 -14.30 14.64 -2.63
N VAL A 94 -14.82 13.46 -2.38
CA VAL A 94 -16.26 13.18 -2.54
C VAL A 94 -17.08 14.02 -1.57
N THR A 95 -16.63 14.13 -0.34
CA THR A 95 -17.31 14.96 0.68
C THR A 95 -17.36 16.42 0.26
N ARG A 96 -16.24 16.94 -0.26
CA ARG A 96 -16.20 18.34 -0.77
C ARG A 96 -17.17 18.55 -1.91
N LEU A 97 -17.25 17.59 -2.84
CA LEU A 97 -18.17 17.67 -3.97
C LEU A 97 -19.63 17.70 -3.51
N ARG A 98 -19.96 16.93 -2.46
CA ARG A 98 -21.31 16.89 -1.92
C ARG A 98 -21.67 18.16 -1.14
N CYS A 99 -20.71 18.70 -0.41
CA CYS A 99 -20.95 19.85 0.47
C CYS A 99 -20.73 21.18 -0.21
N GLY A 100 -19.95 21.20 -1.29
CA GLY A 100 -19.61 22.43 -2.01
C GLY A 100 -20.52 22.75 -3.18
N ALA A 101 -21.55 21.95 -3.40
CA ALA A 101 -22.47 22.15 -4.51
C ALA A 101 -23.33 23.40 -4.36
#